data_c39076ca455c3d48c1bffc0171d7cf38
#
_entry.id   c39076ca455c3d48c1bffc0171d7cf38
#
_cell.length_a   1.000
_cell.length_b   1.000
_cell.length_c   1.000
_cell.angle_alpha   90.00
_cell.angle_beta   90.00
_cell.angle_gamma   90.00
#
_symmetry.space_group_name_H-M   'P 1'
#
loop_
_entity.id
_entity.type
_entity.pdbx_description
1 polymer ?
#
loop_
_entity_poly.entity_id
_entity_poly.type
_entity_poly.pdbx_seq_one_letter_code
_entity_poly.pdbx_strand_id
1 'polypeptide(L)'
;LLKWIRDEHRHKVAYQSTFRSGDIRETTKCYLCLPDGVPVCNFTDLKTGEPWFCYKPKHLSCTARVDHSVGPYQNKLLNKEESLYFKSKVNLQVSILPRGPGNVTVVKSSRVVSGPGECVFGKSLMSPSGFYYNGLWRSTSCNIHRFNTSASITNCLHGKVIYIYGDSTIRQWFEYLSAILTDLKKFDLGKQIKNGPHLSVDLKNNILLNFRLHGPPIRTSPLATQDMHYIANELDEIKGGKNIIIAFTIWAHFGTFPLEVYIRRIQNIRRAIVRLLDRSPDTQIIIKTANVQGLSFKSSLFNDDWNCFQLDLVLRKMFEGINVAFVDAWEMTAAHYVAHNVHPP
;
A
#
# COMPACT_ATOMS: atom_id res chain seq x y z
N LEU A 1 -1.38 23.59 7.75
CA LEU A 1 -0.72 22.36 7.37
C LEU A 1 0.79 22.38 7.66
N LEU A 2 1.54 23.35 7.09
CA LEU A 2 2.99 23.46 7.29
C LEU A 2 3.37 23.58 8.77
N LYS A 3 2.61 24.35 9.55
CA LYS A 3 2.82 24.48 11.00
C LYS A 3 2.65 23.14 11.71
N TRP A 4 1.64 22.36 11.32
CA TRP A 4 1.40 21.04 11.89
C TRP A 4 2.52 20.05 11.52
N ILE A 5 3.00 20.08 10.29
CA ILE A 5 4.07 19.20 9.82
C ILE A 5 5.41 19.56 10.49
N ARG A 6 5.66 20.84 10.79
CA ARG A 6 6.89 21.29 11.45
C ARG A 6 6.93 21.04 12.96
N ASP A 7 5.77 20.85 13.58
CA ASP A 7 5.67 20.62 15.02
C ASP A 7 6.01 19.15 15.35
N GLU A 8 7.25 18.91 15.72
CA GLU A 8 7.74 17.57 16.08
C GLU A 8 6.97 16.92 17.23
N HIS A 9 6.36 17.70 18.12
CA HIS A 9 5.56 17.17 19.23
C HIS A 9 4.28 16.49 18.76
N ARG A 10 3.83 16.76 17.52
CA ARG A 10 2.66 16.15 16.91
C ARG A 10 2.99 14.92 16.07
N HIS A 11 4.26 14.64 15.83
CA HIS A 11 4.67 13.49 15.07
C HIS A 11 4.43 12.20 15.85
N LYS A 12 3.47 11.40 15.41
CA LYS A 12 3.14 10.09 16.00
C LYS A 12 4.28 9.07 15.86
N VAL A 13 5.05 9.20 14.80
CA VAL A 13 6.15 8.29 14.42
C VAL A 13 7.34 9.13 14.02
N ALA A 14 8.51 8.83 14.54
CA ALA A 14 9.75 9.41 14.07
C ALA A 14 10.27 8.65 12.85
N TYR A 15 10.96 9.34 11.97
CA TYR A 15 11.72 8.78 10.87
C TYR A 15 13.16 9.20 11.02
N GLN A 16 14.07 8.38 10.54
CA GLN A 16 15.50 8.62 10.67
C GLN A 16 16.27 8.08 9.47
N SER A 17 17.48 8.61 9.31
CA SER A 17 18.44 8.10 8.34
C SER A 17 19.79 7.96 9.00
N THR A 18 20.52 6.93 8.60
CA THR A 18 21.92 6.74 8.99
C THR A 18 22.83 7.33 7.92
N PHE A 19 23.87 8.00 8.38
CA PHE A 19 24.97 8.53 7.59
C PHE A 19 26.25 7.80 8.01
N ARG A 20 27.08 7.39 7.06
CA ARG A 20 28.29 6.63 7.35
C ARG A 20 29.42 7.01 6.41
N SER A 21 30.63 7.16 6.97
CA SER A 21 31.89 7.30 6.23
C SER A 21 32.99 6.63 7.06
N GLY A 22 33.55 5.53 6.53
CA GLY A 22 34.48 4.69 7.29
C GLY A 22 33.83 4.17 8.59
N ASP A 23 34.46 4.44 9.71
CA ASP A 23 34.01 4.03 11.04
C ASP A 23 33.05 5.03 11.68
N ILE A 24 32.91 6.24 11.13
CA ILE A 24 32.01 7.26 11.65
C ILE A 24 30.59 6.94 11.21
N ARG A 25 29.68 6.88 12.19
CA ARG A 25 28.25 6.67 11.96
C ARG A 25 27.43 7.66 12.77
N GLU A 26 26.52 8.35 12.08
CA GLU A 26 25.57 9.25 12.72
C GLU A 26 24.15 8.92 12.24
N THR A 27 23.16 9.09 13.15
CA THR A 27 21.75 8.93 12.81
C THR A 27 21.01 10.22 13.11
N THR A 28 20.27 10.73 12.15
CA THR A 28 19.51 11.97 12.31
C THR A 28 18.03 11.75 12.00
N LYS A 29 17.17 12.57 12.62
CA LYS A 29 15.73 12.56 12.33
C LYS A 29 15.47 13.15 10.96
N CYS A 30 14.46 12.59 10.28
CA CYS A 30 14.00 13.03 8.97
C CYS A 30 12.49 13.23 8.97
N TYR A 31 12.01 14.17 8.15
CA TYR A 31 10.58 14.38 7.95
C TYR A 31 10.31 15.15 6.65
N LEU A 32 9.02 15.33 6.31
CA LEU A 32 8.58 16.10 5.15
C LEU A 32 8.94 17.58 5.23
N CYS A 33 9.06 18.11 6.44
CA CYS A 33 9.43 19.49 6.73
C CYS A 33 10.05 19.53 8.11
N LEU A 34 11.13 20.27 8.29
CA LEU A 34 11.80 20.47 9.56
C LEU A 34 11.70 21.97 9.97
N PRO A 35 11.93 22.31 11.25
CA PRO A 35 11.91 23.69 11.70
C PRO A 35 12.83 24.60 10.90
N ASP A 36 12.46 25.87 10.75
CA ASP A 36 13.30 26.86 10.07
C ASP A 36 14.57 27.17 10.87
N GLY A 37 15.63 27.53 10.16
CA GLY A 37 16.90 27.93 10.78
C GLY A 37 17.82 26.81 11.26
N VAL A 38 17.41 25.55 11.08
CA VAL A 38 18.26 24.39 11.39
C VAL A 38 18.98 23.88 10.14
N PRO A 39 20.25 23.43 10.26
CA PRO A 39 20.94 22.81 9.13
C PRO A 39 20.27 21.49 8.72
N VAL A 40 19.93 21.36 7.46
CA VAL A 40 19.24 20.19 6.90
C VAL A 40 19.93 19.64 5.68
N CYS A 41 19.78 18.34 5.47
CA CYS A 41 20.03 17.65 4.22
C CYS A 41 18.71 17.55 3.46
N ASN A 42 18.67 18.06 2.23
CA ASN A 42 17.51 18.00 1.36
C ASN A 42 17.59 16.75 0.47
N PHE A 43 16.62 15.86 0.62
CA PHE A 43 16.44 14.63 -0.15
C PHE A 43 15.12 14.63 -0.92
N THR A 44 14.62 15.81 -1.25
CA THR A 44 13.43 15.98 -2.10
C THR A 44 13.65 15.22 -3.41
N ASP A 45 12.69 14.40 -3.80
CA ASP A 45 12.74 13.69 -5.07
C ASP A 45 12.59 14.69 -6.23
N LEU A 46 13.58 14.74 -7.10
CA LEU A 46 13.65 15.77 -8.15
C LEU A 46 12.59 15.58 -9.23
N LYS A 47 12.15 14.34 -9.50
CA LYS A 47 11.16 14.06 -10.54
C LYS A 47 9.73 14.34 -10.06
N THR A 48 9.39 13.95 -8.83
CA THR A 48 8.04 14.14 -8.28
C THR A 48 7.89 15.43 -7.47
N GLY A 49 8.98 16.04 -7.08
CA GLY A 49 9.02 17.19 -6.18
C GLY A 49 8.57 16.85 -4.74
N GLU A 50 8.51 15.58 -4.36
CA GLU A 50 8.08 15.17 -3.04
C GLU A 50 9.16 15.42 -2.01
N PRO A 51 8.88 16.22 -0.97
CA PRO A 51 9.89 16.68 -0.04
C PRO A 51 10.30 15.58 0.93
N TRP A 52 11.59 15.51 1.21
CA TRP A 52 12.12 14.73 2.32
C TRP A 52 13.39 15.38 2.85
N PHE A 53 13.43 15.69 4.15
CA PHE A 53 14.54 16.38 4.77
C PHE A 53 15.02 15.60 5.98
N CYS A 54 16.34 15.60 6.23
CA CYS A 54 16.93 15.11 7.49
C CYS A 54 17.72 16.22 8.13
N TYR A 55 17.82 16.24 9.48
CA TYR A 55 18.79 17.10 10.13
C TYR A 55 20.19 16.75 9.61
N LYS A 56 20.99 17.78 9.34
CA LYS A 56 22.36 17.57 8.91
C LYS A 56 23.17 16.90 10.02
N PRO A 57 23.91 15.81 9.76
CA PRO A 57 24.81 15.21 10.73
C PRO A 57 25.92 16.20 11.13
N LYS A 58 26.49 16.01 12.30
CA LYS A 58 27.51 16.94 12.86
C LYS A 58 28.84 16.84 12.11
N HIS A 59 29.27 15.63 11.80
CA HIS A 59 30.61 15.34 11.26
C HIS A 59 30.58 14.81 9.84
N LEU A 60 29.42 14.41 9.32
CA LEU A 60 29.28 13.81 8.02
C LEU A 60 28.54 14.73 7.04
N SER A 61 28.81 14.54 5.75
CA SER A 61 28.10 15.23 4.67
C SER A 61 26.72 14.60 4.42
N CYS A 62 25.84 15.33 3.74
CA CYS A 62 24.54 14.80 3.32
C CYS A 62 24.66 13.62 2.34
N THR A 63 25.74 13.56 1.56
CA THR A 63 26.01 12.47 0.61
C THR A 63 26.39 11.15 1.27
N ALA A 64 26.74 11.19 2.57
CA ALA A 64 27.06 9.99 3.35
C ALA A 64 25.83 9.21 3.84
N ARG A 65 24.60 9.59 3.40
CA ARG A 65 23.37 8.88 3.72
C ARG A 65 23.38 7.47 3.16
N VAL A 66 23.14 6.47 4.03
CA VAL A 66 23.15 5.05 3.62
C VAL A 66 21.80 4.38 3.71
N ASP A 67 20.91 4.85 4.60
CA ASP A 67 19.61 4.23 4.79
C ASP A 67 18.52 5.21 5.21
N HIS A 68 17.30 4.67 5.25
CA HIS A 68 16.12 5.24 5.87
C HIS A 68 15.47 4.18 6.76
N SER A 69 14.97 4.58 7.92
CA SER A 69 14.25 3.68 8.82
C SER A 69 13.18 4.40 9.62
N VAL A 70 12.23 3.62 10.13
CA VAL A 70 11.35 4.10 11.19
C VAL A 70 12.13 4.22 12.48
N GLY A 71 11.96 5.34 13.16
CA GLY A 71 12.45 5.58 14.50
C GLY A 71 11.39 5.23 15.57
N PRO A 72 11.53 5.77 16.77
CA PRO A 72 10.61 5.48 17.86
C PRO A 72 9.19 6.03 17.58
N TYR A 73 8.21 5.29 18.06
CA TYR A 73 6.82 5.75 18.13
C TYR A 73 6.63 6.61 19.38
N GLN A 74 5.78 7.63 19.27
CA GLN A 74 5.46 8.48 20.41
C GLN A 74 4.61 7.70 21.43
N ASN A 75 5.07 7.65 22.69
CA ASN A 75 4.39 6.87 23.72
C ASN A 75 3.21 7.59 24.38
N LYS A 76 3.17 8.93 24.33
CA LYS A 76 2.15 9.75 24.98
C LYS A 76 1.36 10.53 23.92
N LEU A 77 0.49 9.82 23.20
CA LEU A 77 -0.37 10.42 22.17
C LEU A 77 -1.63 11.04 22.75
N LEU A 78 -2.10 10.51 23.88
CA LEU A 78 -3.30 10.95 24.55
C LEU A 78 -2.92 11.80 25.77
N ASN A 79 -3.66 12.88 25.98
CA ASN A 79 -3.62 13.63 27.22
C ASN A 79 -4.29 12.87 28.37
N LYS A 80 -4.27 13.42 29.59
CA LYS A 80 -4.85 12.74 30.77
C LYS A 80 -6.36 12.53 30.62
N GLU A 81 -7.07 13.51 30.10
CA GLU A 81 -8.51 13.48 29.92
C GLU A 81 -8.91 12.49 28.82
N GLU A 82 -8.29 12.56 27.65
CA GLU A 82 -8.50 11.60 26.56
C GLU A 82 -8.23 10.16 27.01
N SER A 83 -7.18 9.94 27.82
CA SER A 83 -6.84 8.62 28.36
C SER A 83 -7.94 8.02 29.24
N LEU A 84 -8.76 8.85 29.90
CA LEU A 84 -9.89 8.39 30.71
C LEU A 84 -10.99 7.75 29.84
N TYR A 85 -11.29 8.34 28.67
CA TYR A 85 -12.31 7.80 27.74
C TYR A 85 -11.94 6.41 27.22
N PHE A 86 -10.65 6.08 27.16
CA PHE A 86 -10.18 4.79 26.64
C PHE A 86 -9.90 3.76 27.74
N LYS A 87 -9.84 4.17 29.03
CA LYS A 87 -9.59 3.24 30.14
C LYS A 87 -10.69 2.20 30.32
N SER A 88 -11.91 2.61 30.11
CA SER A 88 -13.09 1.74 30.32
C SER A 88 -13.25 0.66 29.26
N LYS A 89 -12.58 0.77 28.12
CA LYS A 89 -12.78 -0.08 26.94
C LYS A 89 -14.24 -0.13 26.42
N VAL A 90 -15.11 0.74 26.91
CA VAL A 90 -16.55 0.71 26.60
C VAL A 90 -16.82 0.88 25.10
N ASN A 91 -15.98 1.65 24.41
CA ASN A 91 -16.10 1.90 22.98
C ASN A 91 -15.17 1.04 22.11
N LEU A 92 -14.44 0.11 22.73
CA LEU A 92 -13.58 -0.83 22.03
C LEU A 92 -14.28 -2.17 21.95
N GLN A 93 -14.41 -2.73 20.77
CA GLN A 93 -15.02 -4.04 20.54
C GLN A 93 -16.54 -4.10 20.80
N VAL A 94 -17.25 -3.00 20.64
CA VAL A 94 -18.70 -3.03 20.60
C VAL A 94 -19.12 -3.67 19.28
N SER A 95 -19.77 -4.83 19.35
CA SER A 95 -20.35 -5.47 18.17
C SER A 95 -21.47 -4.58 17.60
N ILE A 96 -21.30 -4.15 16.36
CA ILE A 96 -22.38 -3.48 15.63
C ILE A 96 -23.29 -4.59 15.10
N LEU A 97 -24.46 -4.74 15.75
CA LEU A 97 -25.43 -5.69 15.27
C LEU A 97 -26.15 -5.13 14.04
N PRO A 98 -26.48 -5.98 13.05
CA PRO A 98 -27.23 -5.55 11.88
C PRO A 98 -28.60 -5.02 12.30
N ARG A 99 -28.96 -3.85 11.80
CA ARG A 99 -30.33 -3.30 11.95
C ARG A 99 -31.11 -3.67 10.70
N GLY A 100 -31.86 -4.70 10.76
CA GLY A 100 -32.68 -5.16 9.65
C GLY A 100 -33.45 -6.43 10.02
N PRO A 101 -34.35 -6.91 9.17
CA PRO A 101 -35.03 -8.18 9.40
C PRO A 101 -33.98 -9.29 9.50
N GLY A 102 -34.03 -10.06 10.60
CA GLY A 102 -33.11 -11.17 10.84
C GLY A 102 -33.20 -12.32 9.83
N ASN A 103 -34.20 -12.27 8.96
CA ASN A 103 -34.49 -13.30 7.96
C ASN A 103 -34.47 -12.72 6.56
N VAL A 104 -33.81 -13.41 5.66
CA VAL A 104 -33.81 -13.15 4.22
C VAL A 104 -34.53 -14.30 3.53
N THR A 105 -35.61 -13.98 2.85
CA THR A 105 -36.36 -14.98 2.08
C THR A 105 -35.79 -15.05 0.66
N VAL A 106 -35.26 -16.21 0.28
CA VAL A 106 -34.81 -16.46 -1.08
C VAL A 106 -35.99 -17.00 -1.89
N VAL A 107 -36.47 -16.22 -2.85
CA VAL A 107 -37.53 -16.64 -3.76
C VAL A 107 -36.94 -17.04 -5.09
N LYS A 108 -37.57 -18.05 -5.75
CA LYS A 108 -37.17 -18.46 -7.08
C LYS A 108 -37.53 -17.32 -8.06
N SER A 109 -36.51 -16.77 -8.72
CA SER A 109 -36.72 -15.73 -9.74
C SER A 109 -37.19 -16.37 -11.03
N SER A 110 -38.30 -15.87 -11.59
CA SER A 110 -38.74 -16.20 -12.96
C SER A 110 -37.96 -15.42 -14.04
N ARG A 111 -37.18 -14.42 -13.63
CA ARG A 111 -36.31 -13.67 -14.52
C ARG A 111 -34.93 -14.37 -14.59
N VAL A 112 -34.55 -14.75 -15.80
CA VAL A 112 -33.15 -15.10 -16.10
C VAL A 112 -32.36 -13.78 -15.96
N VAL A 113 -31.84 -13.50 -14.75
CA VAL A 113 -30.88 -12.44 -14.61
C VAL A 113 -29.59 -12.96 -15.23
N SER A 114 -29.21 -12.42 -16.36
CA SER A 114 -27.85 -12.63 -16.87
C SER A 114 -26.88 -12.27 -15.74
N GLY A 115 -26.04 -13.23 -15.35
CA GLY A 115 -25.02 -12.99 -14.30
C GLY A 115 -24.14 -11.79 -14.66
N PRO A 116 -23.39 -11.25 -13.70
CA PRO A 116 -22.46 -10.18 -13.98
C PRO A 116 -21.50 -10.66 -15.09
N GLY A 117 -21.26 -9.80 -16.10
CA GLY A 117 -20.32 -10.09 -17.19
C GLY A 117 -18.88 -10.23 -16.69
N GLU A 118 -17.93 -10.36 -17.58
CA GLU A 118 -16.52 -10.41 -17.22
C GLU A 118 -16.02 -9.10 -16.61
N CYS A 119 -14.96 -9.20 -15.77
CA CYS A 119 -14.33 -8.03 -15.19
C CYS A 119 -13.60 -7.23 -16.27
N VAL A 120 -13.86 -5.93 -16.34
CA VAL A 120 -13.25 -5.03 -17.33
C VAL A 120 -12.56 -3.86 -16.63
N PHE A 121 -11.47 -3.41 -17.25
CA PHE A 121 -10.73 -2.22 -16.79
C PHE A 121 -11.57 -0.95 -16.96
N GLY A 122 -11.27 0.08 -16.19
CA GLY A 122 -11.91 1.39 -16.26
C GLY A 122 -13.30 1.49 -15.63
N LYS A 123 -13.87 0.38 -15.14
CA LYS A 123 -15.13 0.41 -14.40
C LYS A 123 -14.93 0.82 -12.93
N SER A 124 -15.80 1.70 -12.45
CA SER A 124 -15.91 2.03 -11.04
C SER A 124 -16.39 0.83 -10.24
N LEU A 125 -15.85 0.68 -9.03
CA LEU A 125 -16.36 -0.32 -8.08
C LEU A 125 -17.78 0.05 -7.64
N MET A 126 -18.66 -0.94 -7.64
CA MET A 126 -20.00 -0.81 -7.04
C MET A 126 -19.89 -1.06 -5.53
N SER A 127 -20.77 -0.48 -4.74
CA SER A 127 -20.91 -0.82 -3.32
C SER A 127 -22.32 -1.37 -3.08
N PRO A 128 -22.45 -2.56 -2.48
CA PRO A 128 -21.38 -3.49 -2.10
C PRO A 128 -20.72 -4.15 -3.31
N SER A 129 -19.38 -4.26 -3.27
CA SER A 129 -18.60 -4.85 -4.37
C SER A 129 -18.68 -6.38 -4.40
N GLY A 130 -19.18 -6.99 -3.32
CA GLY A 130 -19.35 -8.44 -3.23
C GLY A 130 -19.84 -8.91 -1.84
N PHE A 131 -19.78 -10.21 -1.65
CA PHE A 131 -20.15 -10.90 -0.41
C PHE A 131 -19.47 -12.25 -0.29
N TYR A 132 -19.37 -12.79 0.93
CA TYR A 132 -18.91 -14.15 1.15
C TYR A 132 -20.05 -15.15 1.07
N TYR A 133 -19.85 -16.22 0.31
CA TYR A 133 -20.72 -17.39 0.28
C TYR A 133 -19.88 -18.67 0.37
N ASN A 134 -20.15 -19.51 1.33
CA ASN A 134 -19.35 -20.70 1.64
C ASN A 134 -17.85 -20.42 1.77
N GLY A 135 -17.49 -19.36 2.50
CA GLY A 135 -16.09 -18.94 2.71
C GLY A 135 -15.40 -18.33 1.49
N LEU A 136 -16.13 -18.11 0.40
CA LEU A 136 -15.56 -17.62 -0.86
C LEU A 136 -16.18 -16.26 -1.23
N TRP A 137 -15.33 -15.30 -1.54
CA TRP A 137 -15.76 -14.00 -2.05
C TRP A 137 -16.44 -14.11 -3.41
N ARG A 138 -17.58 -13.47 -3.56
CA ARG A 138 -18.36 -13.35 -4.79
C ARG A 138 -18.51 -11.87 -5.11
N SER A 139 -18.03 -11.45 -6.27
CA SER A 139 -18.23 -10.07 -6.73
C SER A 139 -19.65 -9.87 -7.25
N THR A 140 -20.22 -8.69 -6.98
CA THR A 140 -21.49 -8.22 -7.56
C THR A 140 -21.27 -7.51 -8.90
N SER A 141 -20.04 -7.09 -9.18
CA SER A 141 -19.70 -6.24 -10.34
C SER A 141 -19.33 -7.06 -11.58
N CYS A 142 -18.69 -8.22 -11.41
CA CYS A 142 -18.21 -9.05 -12.51
C CYS A 142 -17.92 -10.49 -12.05
N ASN A 143 -17.80 -11.40 -13.01
CA ASN A 143 -17.41 -12.79 -12.76
C ASN A 143 -15.91 -12.89 -12.51
N ILE A 144 -15.53 -13.33 -11.31
CA ILE A 144 -14.12 -13.56 -10.95
C ILE A 144 -13.74 -14.99 -11.35
N HIS A 145 -12.73 -15.10 -12.21
CA HIS A 145 -12.09 -16.37 -12.49
C HIS A 145 -11.28 -16.84 -11.28
N ARG A 146 -11.42 -18.11 -10.93
CA ARG A 146 -10.70 -18.72 -9.79
C ARG A 146 -9.61 -19.62 -10.30
N PHE A 147 -8.43 -19.35 -9.83
CA PHE A 147 -7.25 -20.16 -10.10
C PHE A 147 -6.90 -20.97 -8.86
N ASN A 148 -7.24 -22.26 -8.86
CA ASN A 148 -7.09 -23.12 -7.68
C ASN A 148 -5.82 -23.98 -7.73
N THR A 149 -5.06 -23.93 -8.80
CA THR A 149 -3.86 -24.76 -8.99
C THR A 149 -2.69 -23.89 -9.51
N SER A 150 -1.48 -24.30 -9.17
CA SER A 150 -0.27 -23.68 -9.71
C SER A 150 -0.30 -23.64 -11.24
N ALA A 151 -0.71 -24.73 -11.89
CA ALA A 151 -0.81 -24.80 -13.36
C ALA A 151 -1.78 -23.75 -13.94
N SER A 152 -2.95 -23.57 -13.34
CA SER A 152 -3.93 -22.59 -13.84
C SER A 152 -3.42 -21.15 -13.66
N ILE A 153 -2.71 -20.85 -12.57
CA ILE A 153 -2.08 -19.55 -12.36
C ILE A 153 -0.93 -19.35 -13.35
N THR A 154 -0.07 -20.36 -13.53
CA THR A 154 1.04 -20.31 -14.49
C THR A 154 0.52 -20.03 -15.92
N ASN A 155 -0.53 -20.71 -16.34
CA ASN A 155 -1.14 -20.46 -17.66
C ASN A 155 -1.66 -19.03 -17.82
N CYS A 156 -2.29 -18.47 -16.79
CA CYS A 156 -2.76 -17.09 -16.79
C CYS A 156 -1.60 -16.08 -16.88
N LEU A 157 -0.50 -16.37 -16.20
CA LEU A 157 0.66 -15.46 -16.12
C LEU A 157 1.74 -15.75 -17.16
N HIS A 158 1.55 -16.73 -18.03
CA HIS A 158 2.53 -17.11 -19.06
C HIS A 158 2.93 -15.89 -19.91
N GLY A 159 4.24 -15.68 -20.05
CA GLY A 159 4.82 -14.58 -20.81
C GLY A 159 4.65 -13.19 -20.16
N LYS A 160 4.24 -13.12 -18.89
CA LYS A 160 3.99 -11.84 -18.21
C LYS A 160 5.16 -11.38 -17.35
N VAL A 161 5.38 -10.06 -17.38
CA VAL A 161 6.26 -9.35 -16.47
C VAL A 161 5.38 -8.55 -15.49
N ILE A 162 5.50 -8.86 -14.21
CA ILE A 162 4.61 -8.35 -13.19
C ILE A 162 5.42 -7.48 -12.22
N TYR A 163 5.12 -6.20 -12.18
CA TYR A 163 5.67 -5.25 -11.24
C TYR A 163 4.68 -5.02 -10.11
N ILE A 164 5.13 -5.25 -8.88
CA ILE A 164 4.35 -5.06 -7.66
C ILE A 164 5.00 -3.94 -6.86
N TYR A 165 4.28 -2.85 -6.64
CA TYR A 165 4.76 -1.67 -5.92
C TYR A 165 3.90 -1.33 -4.72
N GLY A 166 4.51 -0.98 -3.61
CA GLY A 166 3.75 -0.42 -2.51
C GLY A 166 4.24 -0.81 -1.12
N ASP A 167 3.30 -0.98 -0.20
CA ASP A 167 3.58 -1.34 1.18
C ASP A 167 3.53 -2.87 1.41
N SER A 168 3.63 -3.29 2.68
CA SER A 168 3.62 -4.71 3.04
C SER A 168 2.33 -5.44 2.68
N THR A 169 1.21 -4.73 2.51
CA THR A 169 -0.08 -5.37 2.22
C THR A 169 -0.20 -5.85 0.76
N ILE A 170 0.60 -5.31 -0.17
CA ILE A 170 0.71 -5.86 -1.51
C ILE A 170 1.94 -6.77 -1.65
N ARG A 171 2.95 -6.65 -0.78
CA ARG A 171 4.04 -7.64 -0.73
C ARG A 171 3.49 -9.04 -0.50
N GLN A 172 2.40 -9.19 0.24
CA GLN A 172 1.70 -10.48 0.41
C GLN A 172 1.35 -11.13 -0.95
N TRP A 173 1.02 -10.36 -1.98
CA TRP A 173 0.77 -10.92 -3.32
C TRP A 173 2.03 -11.51 -3.94
N PHE A 174 3.16 -10.83 -3.79
CA PHE A 174 4.45 -11.37 -4.22
C PHE A 174 4.79 -12.66 -3.46
N GLU A 175 4.62 -12.65 -2.13
CA GLU A 175 4.89 -13.79 -1.26
C GLU A 175 4.00 -14.98 -1.62
N TYR A 176 2.70 -14.75 -1.81
CA TYR A 176 1.73 -15.78 -2.21
C TYR A 176 2.06 -16.38 -3.57
N LEU A 177 2.27 -15.56 -4.59
CA LEU A 177 2.60 -16.05 -5.94
C LEU A 177 3.94 -16.80 -5.95
N SER A 178 4.94 -16.32 -5.22
CA SER A 178 6.24 -17.01 -5.09
C SER A 178 6.14 -18.34 -4.34
N ALA A 179 5.14 -18.50 -3.46
CA ALA A 179 4.93 -19.76 -2.72
C ALA A 179 4.12 -20.79 -3.53
N ILE A 180 3.11 -20.35 -4.28
CA ILE A 180 2.19 -21.27 -4.98
C ILE A 180 2.71 -21.69 -6.36
N LEU A 181 3.53 -20.86 -7.01
CA LEU A 181 4.12 -21.16 -8.32
C LEU A 181 5.45 -21.92 -8.12
N THR A 182 5.39 -23.24 -8.24
CA THR A 182 6.50 -24.14 -7.92
C THR A 182 7.73 -23.94 -8.81
N ASP A 183 7.55 -23.51 -10.07
CA ASP A 183 8.63 -23.27 -11.03
C ASP A 183 9.23 -21.85 -10.91
N LEU A 184 8.60 -20.99 -10.11
CA LEU A 184 9.05 -19.61 -9.91
C LEU A 184 10.21 -19.56 -8.91
N LYS A 185 11.42 -19.31 -9.38
CA LYS A 185 12.63 -19.24 -8.56
C LYS A 185 12.87 -17.84 -8.05
N LYS A 186 12.92 -17.70 -6.72
CA LYS A 186 13.26 -16.43 -6.07
C LYS A 186 14.78 -16.22 -6.10
N PHE A 187 15.21 -15.04 -6.52
CA PHE A 187 16.61 -14.63 -6.46
C PHE A 187 16.94 -14.06 -5.09
N ASP A 188 18.07 -14.47 -4.53
CA ASP A 188 18.64 -13.84 -3.35
C ASP A 188 19.39 -12.57 -3.79
N LEU A 189 18.81 -11.42 -3.51
CA LEU A 189 19.42 -10.11 -3.80
C LEU A 189 20.19 -9.56 -2.58
N GLY A 190 20.44 -10.36 -1.55
CA GLY A 190 21.09 -9.91 -0.31
C GLY A 190 20.27 -8.88 0.46
N LYS A 191 18.96 -8.84 0.26
CA LYS A 191 18.06 -7.82 0.85
C LYS A 191 17.20 -8.42 1.96
N GLN A 192 16.80 -7.55 2.89
CA GLN A 192 15.91 -7.97 3.96
C GLN A 192 14.56 -8.46 3.43
N ILE A 193 14.08 -9.58 3.94
CA ILE A 193 12.83 -10.24 3.51
C ILE A 193 11.63 -9.27 3.56
N LYS A 194 11.57 -8.38 4.56
CA LYS A 194 10.44 -7.46 4.74
C LYS A 194 10.49 -6.23 3.83
N ASN A 195 11.66 -5.86 3.34
CA ASN A 195 11.85 -4.59 2.62
C ASN A 195 11.95 -4.78 1.11
N GLY A 196 12.52 -5.89 0.66
CA GLY A 196 12.87 -6.05 -0.75
C GLY A 196 14.06 -5.15 -1.15
N PRO A 197 14.28 -4.93 -2.46
CA PRO A 197 13.50 -5.47 -3.57
C PRO A 197 13.52 -7.00 -3.62
N HIS A 198 12.46 -7.57 -4.22
CA HIS A 198 12.38 -9.02 -4.46
C HIS A 198 12.17 -9.29 -5.93
N LEU A 199 12.80 -10.36 -6.40
CA LEU A 199 12.71 -10.81 -7.77
C LEU A 199 12.49 -12.32 -7.80
N SER A 200 11.52 -12.78 -8.59
CA SER A 200 11.30 -14.20 -8.88
C SER A 200 11.09 -14.39 -10.38
N VAL A 201 11.63 -15.47 -10.93
CA VAL A 201 11.59 -15.75 -12.37
C VAL A 201 11.25 -17.22 -12.63
N ASP A 202 10.35 -17.44 -13.56
CA ASP A 202 10.11 -18.73 -14.20
C ASP A 202 10.54 -18.64 -15.66
N LEU A 203 11.71 -19.19 -15.98
CA LEU A 203 12.28 -19.15 -17.32
C LEU A 203 11.51 -20.03 -18.32
N LYS A 204 10.88 -21.13 -17.84
CA LYS A 204 10.12 -22.04 -18.69
C LYS A 204 8.84 -21.39 -19.23
N ASN A 205 8.18 -20.65 -18.36
CA ASN A 205 6.90 -20.01 -18.69
C ASN A 205 7.04 -18.50 -18.98
N ASN A 206 8.28 -17.98 -19.00
CA ASN A 206 8.59 -16.56 -19.22
C ASN A 206 7.83 -15.64 -18.25
N ILE A 207 7.79 -15.99 -16.96
CA ILE A 207 7.16 -15.18 -15.93
C ILE A 207 8.24 -14.48 -15.13
N LEU A 208 8.13 -13.15 -14.98
CA LEU A 208 8.97 -12.36 -14.10
C LEU A 208 8.10 -11.62 -13.09
N LEU A 209 8.44 -11.76 -11.81
CA LEU A 209 7.75 -11.12 -10.71
C LEU A 209 8.73 -10.23 -9.94
N ASN A 210 8.45 -8.96 -9.85
CA ASN A 210 9.27 -7.97 -9.16
C ASN A 210 8.45 -7.23 -8.09
N PHE A 211 9.00 -7.13 -6.86
CA PHE A 211 8.40 -6.33 -5.80
C PHE A 211 9.36 -5.25 -5.33
N ARG A 212 8.86 -4.02 -5.17
CA ARG A 212 9.57 -2.89 -4.55
C ARG A 212 8.68 -2.10 -3.60
N LEU A 213 9.26 -1.68 -2.47
CA LEU A 213 8.62 -0.72 -1.58
C LEU A 213 8.49 0.65 -2.24
N HIS A 214 7.49 1.41 -1.81
CA HIS A 214 7.33 2.82 -2.20
C HIS A 214 8.35 3.73 -1.49
N GLY A 215 8.56 4.94 -2.00
CA GLY A 215 9.42 5.96 -1.41
C GLY A 215 8.91 6.50 -0.05
N PRO A 216 9.74 7.25 0.70
CA PRO A 216 9.35 7.83 1.98
C PRO A 216 8.03 8.63 1.90
N PRO A 217 7.23 8.63 2.99
CA PRO A 217 7.49 8.03 4.29
C PRO A 217 7.27 6.53 4.31
N ILE A 218 8.23 5.77 4.84
CA ILE A 218 8.14 4.31 4.96
C ILE A 218 8.35 3.91 6.43
N ARG A 219 7.42 3.15 6.99
CA ARG A 219 7.52 2.59 8.34
C ARG A 219 8.10 1.18 8.28
N THR A 220 9.39 1.08 8.14
CA THR A 220 10.10 -0.20 8.01
C THR A 220 11.43 -0.18 8.77
N SER A 221 12.05 -1.35 8.93
CA SER A 221 13.46 -1.52 9.29
C SER A 221 14.35 -0.78 8.27
N PRO A 222 15.66 -0.62 8.53
CA PRO A 222 16.53 0.11 7.62
C PRO A 222 16.41 -0.37 6.18
N LEU A 223 16.14 0.58 5.28
CA LEU A 223 16.08 0.40 3.84
C LEU A 223 17.21 1.22 3.22
N ALA A 224 18.07 0.57 2.44
CA ALA A 224 19.19 1.24 1.80
C ALA A 224 18.73 2.37 0.86
N THR A 225 19.48 3.47 0.81
CA THR A 225 19.14 4.64 0.00
C THR A 225 18.90 4.28 -1.47
N GLN A 226 19.70 3.38 -2.01
CA GLN A 226 19.57 2.89 -3.40
C GLN A 226 18.31 2.07 -3.67
N ASP A 227 17.65 1.58 -2.63
CA ASP A 227 16.41 0.77 -2.75
C ASP A 227 15.15 1.61 -2.50
N MET A 228 15.31 2.92 -2.26
CA MET A 228 14.19 3.84 -2.07
C MET A 228 13.72 4.42 -3.41
N HIS A 229 12.62 3.92 -3.91
CA HIS A 229 12.05 4.32 -5.19
C HIS A 229 10.66 4.92 -5.03
N TYR A 230 10.37 5.98 -5.77
CA TYR A 230 9.02 6.51 -5.89
C TYR A 230 8.29 5.80 -7.01
N ILE A 231 7.08 5.29 -6.74
CA ILE A 231 6.29 4.53 -7.74
C ILE A 231 6.14 5.33 -9.04
N ALA A 232 5.90 6.63 -8.96
CA ALA A 232 5.77 7.47 -10.14
C ALA A 232 7.02 7.44 -11.04
N ASN A 233 8.21 7.42 -10.44
CA ASN A 233 9.48 7.36 -11.18
C ASN A 233 9.67 5.99 -11.84
N GLU A 234 9.34 4.91 -11.13
CA GLU A 234 9.38 3.55 -11.67
C GLU A 234 8.44 3.40 -12.89
N LEU A 235 7.22 3.94 -12.79
CA LEU A 235 6.25 3.93 -13.88
C LEU A 235 6.73 4.69 -15.12
N ASP A 236 7.45 5.78 -14.94
CA ASP A 236 8.01 6.55 -16.05
C ASP A 236 9.13 5.81 -16.80
N GLU A 237 9.83 4.88 -16.14
CA GLU A 237 10.89 4.07 -16.71
C GLU A 237 10.39 2.80 -17.43
N ILE A 238 9.15 2.35 -17.12
CA ILE A 238 8.55 1.17 -17.74
C ILE A 238 8.09 1.50 -19.17
N LYS A 239 8.53 0.73 -20.15
CA LYS A 239 8.10 0.89 -21.55
C LYS A 239 6.60 0.58 -21.74
N GLY A 240 6.07 -0.34 -20.97
CA GLY A 240 4.71 -0.86 -21.10
C GLY A 240 4.59 -1.99 -22.12
N GLY A 241 3.37 -2.43 -22.38
CA GLY A 241 3.03 -3.49 -23.34
C GLY A 241 1.98 -4.47 -22.80
N LYS A 242 1.35 -5.24 -23.69
CA LYS A 242 0.30 -6.22 -23.36
C LYS A 242 0.75 -7.35 -22.42
N ASN A 243 2.05 -7.55 -22.29
CA ASN A 243 2.65 -8.53 -21.39
C ASN A 243 3.08 -7.91 -20.04
N ILE A 244 2.91 -6.61 -19.86
CA ILE A 244 3.27 -5.90 -18.63
C ILE A 244 2.05 -5.73 -17.74
N ILE A 245 2.17 -6.20 -16.49
CA ILE A 245 1.19 -6.02 -15.44
C ILE A 245 1.84 -5.20 -14.33
N ILE A 246 1.16 -4.14 -13.90
CA ILE A 246 1.59 -3.32 -12.77
C ILE A 246 0.52 -3.40 -11.70
N ALA A 247 0.86 -3.93 -10.55
CA ALA A 247 -0.03 -3.96 -9.39
C ALA A 247 0.53 -3.06 -8.30
N PHE A 248 -0.29 -2.19 -7.71
CA PHE A 248 0.17 -1.38 -6.59
C PHE A 248 -0.89 -1.14 -5.53
N THR A 249 -0.42 -0.87 -4.33
CA THR A 249 -1.16 -0.28 -3.23
C THR A 249 -0.25 0.64 -2.43
N ILE A 250 -0.80 1.70 -1.88
CA ILE A 250 -0.05 2.64 -1.05
C ILE A 250 -1.01 3.35 -0.09
N TRP A 251 -0.99 2.98 1.18
CA TRP A 251 -1.85 3.58 2.19
C TRP A 251 -1.33 3.37 3.62
N ALA A 252 -0.83 2.19 3.97
CA ALA A 252 -0.57 1.79 5.35
C ALA A 252 0.44 2.67 6.09
N HIS A 253 1.36 3.32 5.36
CA HIS A 253 2.37 4.20 5.94
C HIS A 253 1.94 5.67 6.02
N PHE A 254 0.79 6.03 5.46
CA PHE A 254 0.31 7.43 5.39
C PHE A 254 -0.67 7.80 6.51
N GLY A 255 -1.21 6.85 7.27
CA GLY A 255 -2.19 7.10 8.32
C GLY A 255 -1.72 8.02 9.46
N THR A 256 -0.43 8.34 9.54
CA THR A 256 0.13 9.29 10.52
C THR A 256 0.45 10.66 9.92
N PHE A 257 0.04 10.90 8.69
CA PHE A 257 0.25 12.17 7.97
C PHE A 257 -1.07 12.83 7.64
N PRO A 258 -1.08 14.15 7.41
CA PRO A 258 -2.23 14.84 6.83
C PRO A 258 -2.59 14.25 5.48
N LEU A 259 -3.89 14.23 5.17
CA LEU A 259 -4.43 13.65 3.93
C LEU A 259 -3.81 14.24 2.67
N GLU A 260 -3.45 15.51 2.70
CA GLU A 260 -2.83 16.24 1.58
C GLU A 260 -1.46 15.67 1.17
N VAL A 261 -0.73 15.06 2.10
CA VAL A 261 0.52 14.35 1.80
C VAL A 261 0.25 13.13 0.93
N TYR A 262 -0.80 12.40 1.27
CA TYR A 262 -1.25 11.26 0.48
C TYR A 262 -1.80 11.67 -0.89
N ILE A 263 -2.65 12.71 -0.93
CA ILE A 263 -3.20 13.26 -2.17
C ILE A 263 -2.06 13.60 -3.14
N ARG A 264 -1.02 14.30 -2.67
CA ARG A 264 0.14 14.63 -3.50
C ARG A 264 0.85 13.39 -4.06
N ARG A 265 1.06 12.38 -3.23
CA ARG A 265 1.65 11.10 -3.65
C ARG A 265 0.81 10.45 -4.74
N ILE A 266 -0.49 10.32 -4.53
CA ILE A 266 -1.39 9.67 -5.49
C ILE A 266 -1.52 10.48 -6.77
N GLN A 267 -1.50 11.82 -6.72
CA GLN A 267 -1.47 12.66 -7.92
C GLN A 267 -0.23 12.40 -8.79
N ASN A 268 0.94 12.26 -8.19
CA ASN A 268 2.17 11.94 -8.93
C ASN A 268 2.07 10.56 -9.60
N ILE A 269 1.58 9.56 -8.87
CA ILE A 269 1.35 8.21 -9.42
C ILE A 269 0.31 8.27 -10.56
N ARG A 270 -0.80 8.98 -10.37
CA ARG A 270 -1.81 9.16 -11.41
C ARG A 270 -1.24 9.75 -12.70
N ARG A 271 -0.46 10.83 -12.57
CA ARG A 271 0.19 11.45 -13.74
C ARG A 271 1.13 10.50 -14.47
N ALA A 272 1.91 9.71 -13.73
CA ALA A 272 2.80 8.70 -14.30
C ALA A 272 2.03 7.57 -15.00
N ILE A 273 0.91 7.12 -14.42
CA ILE A 273 0.01 6.13 -15.04
C ILE A 273 -0.60 6.67 -16.33
N VAL A 274 -1.07 7.92 -16.35
CA VAL A 274 -1.59 8.53 -17.58
C VAL A 274 -0.51 8.53 -18.67
N ARG A 275 0.71 9.01 -18.37
CA ARG A 275 1.82 8.98 -19.33
C ARG A 275 2.15 7.56 -19.80
N LEU A 276 2.07 6.56 -18.91
CA LEU A 276 2.31 5.17 -19.28
C LEU A 276 1.22 4.62 -20.21
N LEU A 277 -0.04 4.88 -19.90
CA LEU A 277 -1.16 4.43 -20.74
C LEU A 277 -1.21 5.18 -22.08
N ASP A 278 -0.81 6.44 -22.14
CA ASP A 278 -0.70 7.21 -23.39
C ASP A 278 0.34 6.60 -24.33
N ARG A 279 1.52 6.18 -23.80
CA ARG A 279 2.57 5.54 -24.63
C ARG A 279 2.34 4.04 -24.87
N SER A 280 1.55 3.39 -24.01
CA SER A 280 1.30 1.95 -24.10
C SER A 280 -0.06 1.57 -23.49
N PRO A 281 -1.17 1.75 -24.22
CA PRO A 281 -2.53 1.57 -23.72
C PRO A 281 -2.85 0.13 -23.33
N ASP A 282 -2.11 -0.85 -23.85
CA ASP A 282 -2.29 -2.28 -23.53
C ASP A 282 -1.66 -2.71 -22.21
N THR A 283 -0.99 -1.80 -21.51
CA THR A 283 -0.41 -2.08 -20.19
C THR A 283 -1.51 -2.25 -19.16
N GLN A 284 -1.47 -3.37 -18.41
CA GLN A 284 -2.48 -3.66 -17.40
C GLN A 284 -2.07 -3.05 -16.05
N ILE A 285 -2.93 -2.20 -15.49
CA ILE A 285 -2.69 -1.55 -14.19
C ILE A 285 -3.76 -1.98 -13.21
N ILE A 286 -3.33 -2.55 -12.09
CA ILE A 286 -4.19 -3.10 -11.04
C ILE A 286 -3.92 -2.34 -9.75
N ILE A 287 -4.96 -1.82 -9.14
CA ILE A 287 -4.91 -1.08 -7.88
C ILE A 287 -5.60 -1.89 -6.79
N LYS A 288 -4.83 -2.34 -5.80
CA LYS A 288 -5.39 -2.90 -4.58
C LYS A 288 -5.79 -1.75 -3.66
N THR A 289 -7.04 -1.69 -3.26
CA THR A 289 -7.54 -0.70 -2.29
C THR A 289 -6.96 -0.93 -0.89
N ALA A 290 -7.18 -0.01 0.04
CA ALA A 290 -6.90 -0.24 1.45
C ALA A 290 -7.71 -1.44 1.96
N ASN A 291 -7.35 -1.94 3.13
CA ASN A 291 -8.11 -2.98 3.82
C ASN A 291 -8.40 -2.60 5.28
N VAL A 292 -9.51 -3.12 5.80
CA VAL A 292 -9.90 -2.97 7.20
C VAL A 292 -8.89 -3.68 8.09
N GLN A 293 -8.67 -3.15 9.29
CA GLN A 293 -7.70 -3.66 10.25
C GLN A 293 -8.38 -3.99 11.57
N GLY A 294 -8.24 -5.23 12.03
CA GLY A 294 -8.62 -5.61 13.40
C GLY A 294 -7.55 -5.17 14.39
N LEU A 295 -7.48 -3.90 14.73
CA LEU A 295 -6.38 -3.34 15.49
C LEU A 295 -6.59 -3.43 17.00
N SER A 296 -5.49 -3.65 17.73
CA SER A 296 -5.43 -3.33 19.16
C SER A 296 -5.54 -1.82 19.35
N PHE A 297 -6.02 -1.40 20.53
CA PHE A 297 -6.12 0.02 20.87
C PHE A 297 -4.83 0.79 20.59
N LYS A 298 -3.68 0.25 21.01
CA LYS A 298 -2.37 0.88 20.79
C LYS A 298 -2.08 1.07 19.29
N SER A 299 -2.38 0.08 18.47
CA SER A 299 -2.15 0.16 17.03
C SER A 299 -3.09 1.14 16.35
N SER A 300 -4.33 1.28 16.83
CA SER A 300 -5.33 2.19 16.26
C SER A 300 -4.96 3.67 16.43
N LEU A 301 -4.12 4.01 17.41
CA LEU A 301 -3.60 5.38 17.55
C LEU A 301 -2.70 5.82 16.39
N PHE A 302 -2.12 4.87 15.66
CA PHE A 302 -1.23 5.11 14.52
C PHE A 302 -1.83 4.74 13.17
N ASN A 303 -2.78 3.80 13.19
CA ASN A 303 -3.44 3.28 12.00
C ASN A 303 -4.89 2.97 12.36
N ASP A 304 -5.78 3.90 12.22
CA ASP A 304 -7.21 3.65 12.42
C ASP A 304 -7.94 3.47 11.08
N ASP A 305 -9.03 2.71 11.12
CA ASP A 305 -9.82 2.42 9.93
C ASP A 305 -10.48 3.66 9.34
N TRP A 306 -10.75 4.69 10.16
CA TRP A 306 -11.34 5.92 9.65
C TRP A 306 -10.36 6.68 8.73
N ASN A 307 -9.11 6.85 9.16
CA ASN A 307 -8.08 7.45 8.30
C ASN A 307 -7.81 6.58 7.07
N CYS A 308 -7.72 5.25 7.24
CA CYS A 308 -7.54 4.32 6.13
C CYS A 308 -8.67 4.40 5.11
N PHE A 309 -9.91 4.53 5.57
CA PHE A 309 -11.08 4.72 4.71
C PHE A 309 -11.01 6.03 3.91
N GLN A 310 -10.59 7.12 4.54
CA GLN A 310 -10.39 8.39 3.83
C GLN A 310 -9.31 8.27 2.74
N LEU A 311 -8.21 7.58 3.02
CA LEU A 311 -7.17 7.30 2.02
C LEU A 311 -7.73 6.46 0.87
N ASP A 312 -8.58 5.47 1.17
CA ASP A 312 -9.21 4.62 0.16
C ASP A 312 -10.18 5.40 -0.73
N LEU A 313 -11.00 6.27 -0.15
CA LEU A 313 -11.88 7.17 -0.92
C LEU A 313 -11.10 8.08 -1.87
N VAL A 314 -9.99 8.65 -1.40
CA VAL A 314 -9.11 9.47 -2.24
C VAL A 314 -8.52 8.64 -3.37
N LEU A 315 -8.03 7.42 -3.08
CA LEU A 315 -7.47 6.53 -4.08
C LEU A 315 -8.49 6.22 -5.19
N ARG A 316 -9.69 5.78 -4.82
CA ARG A 316 -10.76 5.46 -5.77
C ARG A 316 -11.11 6.66 -6.65
N LYS A 317 -11.34 7.83 -6.02
CA LYS A 317 -11.70 9.05 -6.73
C LYS A 317 -10.60 9.55 -7.65
N MET A 318 -9.34 9.39 -7.24
CA MET A 318 -8.18 9.83 -8.03
C MET A 318 -8.03 9.05 -9.35
N PHE A 319 -8.42 7.77 -9.38
CA PHE A 319 -8.29 6.93 -10.57
C PHE A 319 -9.61 6.69 -11.32
N GLU A 320 -10.67 7.39 -10.92
CA GLU A 320 -11.94 7.38 -11.67
C GLU A 320 -11.73 7.90 -13.10
N GLY A 321 -12.28 7.18 -14.08
CA GLY A 321 -12.15 7.52 -15.51
C GLY A 321 -10.81 7.16 -16.15
N ILE A 322 -9.91 6.46 -15.43
CA ILE A 322 -8.67 5.94 -16.00
C ILE A 322 -8.82 4.43 -16.22
N ASN A 323 -8.21 3.91 -17.28
CA ASN A 323 -8.27 2.49 -17.65
C ASN A 323 -7.41 1.63 -16.70
N VAL A 324 -7.86 1.49 -15.44
CA VAL A 324 -7.26 0.66 -14.41
C VAL A 324 -8.27 -0.32 -13.83
N ALA A 325 -7.81 -1.43 -13.27
CA ALA A 325 -8.64 -2.37 -12.54
C ALA A 325 -8.46 -2.18 -11.02
N PHE A 326 -9.56 -2.26 -10.27
CA PHE A 326 -9.51 -2.26 -8.82
C PHE A 326 -9.75 -3.64 -8.24
N VAL A 327 -8.97 -3.98 -7.22
CA VAL A 327 -9.25 -5.10 -6.32
C VAL A 327 -9.71 -4.52 -4.99
N ASP A 328 -11.00 -4.68 -4.69
CA ASP A 328 -11.64 -4.10 -3.50
C ASP A 328 -11.30 -4.86 -2.23
N ALA A 329 -10.11 -4.65 -1.71
CA ALA A 329 -9.69 -5.25 -0.46
C ALA A 329 -10.42 -4.66 0.76
N TRP A 330 -10.98 -3.44 0.67
CA TRP A 330 -11.72 -2.83 1.76
C TRP A 330 -12.98 -3.65 2.10
N GLU A 331 -13.86 -3.82 1.12
CA GLU A 331 -15.09 -4.58 1.36
C GLU A 331 -14.84 -6.07 1.57
N MET A 332 -13.85 -6.67 0.89
CA MET A 332 -13.44 -8.05 1.16
C MET A 332 -13.05 -8.25 2.62
N THR A 333 -12.26 -7.36 3.19
CA THR A 333 -11.78 -7.50 4.57
C THR A 333 -12.82 -7.05 5.60
N ALA A 334 -13.67 -6.08 5.28
CA ALA A 334 -14.78 -5.67 6.13
C ALA A 334 -15.84 -6.76 6.29
N ALA A 335 -16.10 -7.52 5.23
CA ALA A 335 -17.08 -8.62 5.24
C ALA A 335 -16.48 -9.96 5.71
N HIS A 336 -15.17 -10.04 5.92
CA HIS A 336 -14.53 -11.29 6.34
C HIS A 336 -14.84 -11.63 7.79
N TYR A 337 -15.21 -12.88 8.06
CA TYR A 337 -15.68 -13.33 9.38
C TYR A 337 -14.56 -13.55 10.41
N VAL A 338 -13.30 -13.66 9.96
CA VAL A 338 -12.14 -13.82 10.84
C VAL A 338 -11.47 -12.48 11.05
N ALA A 339 -11.26 -12.11 12.33
CA ALA A 339 -10.51 -10.90 12.66
C ALA A 339 -9.05 -11.03 12.18
N HIS A 340 -8.51 -9.97 11.63
CA HIS A 340 -7.14 -9.89 11.15
C HIS A 340 -6.54 -8.51 11.48
N ASN A 341 -5.21 -8.42 11.45
CA ASN A 341 -4.52 -7.14 11.59
C ASN A 341 -4.34 -6.47 10.21
N VAL A 342 -3.35 -5.57 10.09
CA VAL A 342 -3.05 -4.90 8.82
C VAL A 342 -2.76 -5.86 7.66
N HIS A 343 -2.35 -7.09 7.97
CA HIS A 343 -2.10 -8.16 7.01
C HIS A 343 -3.21 -9.20 7.13
N PRO A 344 -4.21 -9.21 6.25
CA PRO A 344 -5.20 -10.27 6.17
C PRO A 344 -4.53 -11.63 5.86
N PRO A 345 -5.15 -12.74 6.29
CA PRO A 345 -4.64 -14.09 6.03
C PRO A 345 -4.64 -14.44 4.53
#